data_17bad90d07760bf76c9761868fdb7dc5
#
_entry.id   17bad90d07760bf76c9761868fdb7dc5
#
_cell.length_a   1.000
_cell.length_b   1.000
_cell.length_c   1.000
_cell.angle_alpha   90.00
_cell.angle_beta   90.00
_cell.angle_gamma   90.00
#
_symmetry.space_group_name_H-M   'P 1'
#
loop_
_entity.id
_entity.type
_entity.pdbx_description
1 polymer ?
#
loop_
_entity_poly.entity_id
_entity_poly.type
_entity_poly.pdbx_seq_one_letter_code
_entity_poly.pdbx_strand_id
1 'polypeptide(L)'
;MLPKIKNYILELIEKGIPGYTLIAEGVLVGENVKIYPTATIEAPAIIGSGTEVRPGAFIRGSVITGENCVLGNSSELKNCVLLDKVQIPHYNYIGDSVLGNKAHTGAGTICSNLKSDGKAVVIHGDVDYETGLRKIGGILADGADVGCGSVINPGTVIGKNTSVYPLTALRGVYPANCIVKDTKTVVERV
;
A
#
# COMPACT_ATOMS: atom_id res chain seq x y z
N MET A 1 -5.98 -11.02 6.69
CA MET A 1 -4.61 -10.48 6.77
C MET A 1 -4.56 -9.12 7.46
N LEU A 2 -5.16 -8.05 6.93
CA LEU A 2 -5.07 -6.67 7.47
C LEU A 2 -5.32 -6.55 8.99
N PRO A 3 -6.35 -7.15 9.60
CA PRO A 3 -6.55 -7.07 11.05
C PRO A 3 -5.46 -7.73 11.89
N LYS A 4 -4.63 -8.57 11.28
CA LYS A 4 -3.58 -9.34 11.97
C LYS A 4 -2.17 -8.76 11.78
N ILE A 5 -2.00 -7.72 10.96
CA ILE A 5 -0.67 -7.16 10.62
C ILE A 5 0.07 -6.74 11.89
N LYS A 6 -0.58 -6.01 12.79
CA LYS A 6 0.04 -5.54 14.04
C LYS A 6 0.66 -6.69 14.83
N ASN A 7 -0.13 -7.73 15.12
CA ASN A 7 0.33 -8.86 15.92
C ASN A 7 1.44 -9.64 15.21
N TYR A 8 1.30 -9.82 13.89
CA TYR A 8 2.31 -10.49 13.09
C TYR A 8 3.65 -9.75 13.10
N ILE A 9 3.64 -8.41 12.99
CA ILE A 9 4.86 -7.59 13.08
C ILE A 9 5.49 -7.74 14.46
N LEU A 10 4.71 -7.68 15.55
CA LEU A 10 5.22 -7.85 16.90
C LEU A 10 5.85 -9.22 17.13
N GLU A 11 5.23 -10.28 16.62
CA GLU A 11 5.80 -11.64 16.66
C GLU A 11 7.14 -11.74 15.90
N LEU A 12 7.24 -11.08 14.73
CA LEU A 12 8.48 -11.06 13.96
C LEU A 12 9.59 -10.26 14.67
N ILE A 13 9.23 -9.14 15.31
CA ILE A 13 10.18 -8.34 16.09
C ILE A 13 10.71 -9.14 17.30
N GLU A 14 9.83 -9.84 18.01
CA GLU A 14 10.21 -10.68 19.15
C GLU A 14 11.13 -11.83 18.74
N LYS A 15 10.86 -12.48 17.62
CA LYS A 15 11.71 -13.57 17.09
C LYS A 15 13.02 -13.06 16.50
N GLY A 16 13.08 -11.79 16.11
CA GLY A 16 14.16 -11.22 15.33
C GLY A 16 14.14 -11.69 13.87
N ILE A 17 14.64 -10.86 12.99
CA ILE A 17 14.81 -11.18 11.56
C ILE A 17 16.31 -11.08 11.26
N PRO A 18 16.97 -12.12 10.75
CA PRO A 18 18.38 -12.05 10.36
C PRO A 18 18.64 -10.89 9.39
N GLY A 19 19.68 -10.09 9.64
CA GLY A 19 20.02 -8.92 8.82
C GLY A 19 19.18 -7.66 9.12
N TYR A 20 18.30 -7.69 10.13
CA TYR A 20 17.52 -6.53 10.54
C TYR A 20 17.97 -5.97 11.89
N THR A 21 17.86 -4.66 12.07
CA THR A 21 18.24 -3.92 13.27
C THR A 21 17.04 -3.21 13.87
N LEU A 22 16.90 -3.29 15.20
CA LEU A 22 15.91 -2.53 15.96
C LEU A 22 16.44 -1.10 16.15
N ILE A 23 15.82 -0.12 15.49
CA ILE A 23 16.24 1.30 15.55
C ILE A 23 15.47 2.12 16.58
N ALA A 24 14.30 1.64 16.98
CA ALA A 24 13.47 2.16 18.07
C ALA A 24 12.57 1.02 18.58
N GLU A 25 11.96 1.20 19.76
CA GLU A 25 11.01 0.22 20.28
C GLU A 25 9.92 -0.09 19.23
N GLY A 26 9.82 -1.36 18.82
CA GLY A 26 8.84 -1.81 17.84
C GLY A 26 9.11 -1.41 16.38
N VAL A 27 10.30 -0.90 16.04
CA VAL A 27 10.68 -0.53 14.66
C VAL A 27 11.92 -1.29 14.21
N LEU A 28 11.75 -2.24 13.30
CA LEU A 28 12.80 -3.08 12.74
C LEU A 28 13.11 -2.65 11.30
N VAL A 29 14.38 -2.49 10.97
CA VAL A 29 14.82 -2.11 9.62
C VAL A 29 15.88 -3.06 9.08
N GLY A 30 15.80 -3.38 7.80
CA GLY A 30 16.78 -4.19 7.10
C GLY A 30 18.05 -3.42 6.75
N GLU A 31 18.98 -4.10 6.07
CA GLU A 31 20.25 -3.52 5.65
C GLU A 31 20.05 -2.41 4.60
N ASN A 32 20.94 -1.41 4.61
CA ASN A 32 20.96 -0.32 3.64
C ASN A 32 19.65 0.49 3.52
N VAL A 33 18.81 0.48 4.57
CA VAL A 33 17.62 1.36 4.63
C VAL A 33 18.06 2.81 4.83
N LYS A 34 17.55 3.71 3.99
CA LYS A 34 17.82 5.14 4.09
C LYS A 34 16.60 5.87 4.64
N ILE A 35 16.72 6.44 5.84
CA ILE A 35 15.65 7.22 6.48
C ILE A 35 16.09 8.68 6.54
N TYR A 36 15.30 9.57 5.94
CA TYR A 36 15.58 11.01 6.00
C TYR A 36 15.13 11.61 7.35
N PRO A 37 15.83 12.67 7.85
CA PRO A 37 15.61 13.19 9.20
C PRO A 37 14.19 13.68 9.49
N THR A 38 13.42 14.08 8.47
CA THR A 38 12.04 14.57 8.62
C THR A 38 10.97 13.49 8.43
N ALA A 39 11.40 12.23 8.22
CA ALA A 39 10.47 11.10 8.20
C ALA A 39 10.11 10.70 9.63
N THR A 40 8.87 10.27 9.84
CA THR A 40 8.37 9.75 11.11
C THR A 40 7.93 8.31 10.94
N ILE A 41 8.42 7.43 11.82
CA ILE A 41 8.03 6.01 11.83
C ILE A 41 7.49 5.67 13.22
N GLU A 42 6.20 5.37 13.31
CA GLU A 42 5.55 4.86 14.51
C GLU A 42 5.53 3.33 14.53
N ALA A 43 5.68 2.77 15.71
CA ALA A 43 5.62 1.33 15.95
C ALA A 43 4.16 0.76 15.84
N PRO A 44 3.99 -0.54 15.56
CA PRO A 44 5.05 -1.43 15.10
C PRO A 44 5.28 -1.30 13.60
N ALA A 45 6.53 -1.38 13.16
CA ALA A 45 6.88 -1.31 11.74
C ALA A 45 8.08 -2.20 11.39
N ILE A 46 8.07 -2.78 10.20
CA ILE A 46 9.21 -3.47 9.60
C ILE A 46 9.46 -2.85 8.24
N ILE A 47 10.67 -2.33 8.04
CA ILE A 47 11.10 -1.71 6.78
C ILE A 47 12.17 -2.59 6.13
N GLY A 48 11.86 -3.13 4.96
CA GLY A 48 12.73 -4.05 4.23
C GLY A 48 14.01 -3.41 3.70
N SER A 49 15.03 -4.24 3.51
CA SER A 49 16.37 -3.83 3.08
C SER A 49 16.36 -2.97 1.83
N GLY A 50 17.27 -2.00 1.73
CA GLY A 50 17.40 -1.10 0.58
C GLY A 50 16.26 -0.10 0.39
N THR A 51 15.28 -0.05 1.29
CA THR A 51 14.14 0.86 1.21
C THR A 51 14.56 2.30 1.53
N GLU A 52 14.01 3.25 0.76
CA GLU A 52 14.18 4.68 0.97
C GLU A 52 12.93 5.29 1.60
N VAL A 53 13.05 5.83 2.82
CA VAL A 53 11.99 6.57 3.53
C VAL A 53 12.31 8.06 3.43
N ARG A 54 11.63 8.75 2.51
CA ARG A 54 11.91 10.11 2.08
C ARG A 54 11.43 11.19 3.05
N PRO A 55 11.84 12.46 2.86
CA PRO A 55 11.42 13.57 3.71
C PRO A 55 9.90 13.64 3.89
N GLY A 56 9.46 13.87 5.13
CA GLY A 56 8.04 14.03 5.48
C GLY A 56 7.20 12.76 5.35
N ALA A 57 7.77 11.61 5.04
CA ALA A 57 7.01 10.35 5.08
C ALA A 57 6.52 10.07 6.51
N PHE A 58 5.25 9.66 6.63
CA PHE A 58 4.62 9.32 7.90
C PHE A 58 4.15 7.86 7.91
N ILE A 59 4.92 7.00 8.56
CA ILE A 59 4.60 5.59 8.76
C ILE A 59 3.88 5.46 10.09
N ARG A 60 2.54 5.28 10.05
CA ARG A 60 1.67 5.28 11.26
C ARG A 60 1.50 3.91 11.92
N GLY A 61 2.49 3.07 11.86
CA GLY A 61 2.45 1.76 12.48
C GLY A 61 1.58 0.72 11.79
N SER A 62 1.77 -0.52 12.20
CA SER A 62 1.23 -1.70 11.53
C SER A 62 1.59 -1.75 10.04
N VAL A 63 2.82 -1.35 9.71
CA VAL A 63 3.35 -1.31 8.35
C VAL A 63 4.49 -2.31 8.21
N ILE A 64 4.42 -3.13 7.18
CA ILE A 64 5.50 -4.01 6.78
C ILE A 64 5.81 -3.78 5.30
N THR A 65 7.08 -3.54 4.99
CA THR A 65 7.54 -3.42 3.61
C THR A 65 8.49 -4.56 3.26
N GLY A 66 8.44 -4.99 2.02
CA GLY A 66 9.50 -5.76 1.38
C GLY A 66 10.72 -4.89 1.08
N GLU A 67 11.59 -5.38 0.23
CA GLU A 67 12.88 -4.78 -0.07
C GLU A 67 12.80 -3.73 -1.19
N ASN A 68 13.76 -2.78 -1.17
CA ASN A 68 13.96 -1.78 -2.22
C ASN A 68 12.70 -0.94 -2.54
N CYS A 69 11.88 -0.67 -1.54
CA CYS A 69 10.72 0.19 -1.67
C CYS A 69 11.09 1.67 -1.62
N VAL A 70 10.22 2.53 -2.15
CA VAL A 70 10.31 3.98 -2.01
C VAL A 70 9.06 4.47 -1.29
N LEU A 71 9.25 4.97 -0.06
CA LEU A 71 8.21 5.59 0.75
C LEU A 71 8.42 7.09 0.69
N GLY A 72 7.68 7.72 -0.18
CA GLY A 72 8.05 9.02 -0.67
C GLY A 72 7.66 10.18 0.16
N ASN A 73 8.06 11.34 -0.34
CA ASN A 73 7.83 12.64 0.25
C ASN A 73 6.37 12.82 0.66
N SER A 74 6.16 13.15 1.94
CA SER A 74 4.84 13.46 2.52
C SER A 74 3.76 12.41 2.24
N SER A 75 4.17 11.13 2.14
CA SER A 75 3.24 10.02 1.99
C SER A 75 2.94 9.41 3.36
N GLU A 76 1.66 9.12 3.61
CA GLU A 76 1.20 8.48 4.83
C GLU A 76 0.86 7.02 4.59
N LEU A 77 1.41 6.13 5.40
CA LEU A 77 1.15 4.69 5.38
C LEU A 77 0.61 4.22 6.73
N LYS A 78 -0.45 3.41 6.71
CA LYS A 78 -1.07 2.88 7.92
C LYS A 78 -1.67 1.50 7.68
N ASN A 79 -1.32 0.53 8.54
CA ASN A 79 -1.90 -0.81 8.52
C ASN A 79 -1.87 -1.43 7.12
N CYS A 80 -0.71 -1.49 6.50
CA CYS A 80 -0.53 -1.95 5.13
C CYS A 80 0.67 -2.88 4.97
N VAL A 81 0.61 -3.68 3.91
CA VAL A 81 1.68 -4.57 3.46
C VAL A 81 2.11 -4.16 2.07
N LEU A 82 3.38 -3.86 1.93
CA LEU A 82 4.03 -3.60 0.65
C LEU A 82 4.99 -4.75 0.36
N LEU A 83 4.91 -5.31 -0.82
CA LEU A 83 5.91 -6.28 -1.28
C LEU A 83 7.15 -5.57 -1.84
N ASP A 84 8.02 -6.30 -2.55
CA ASP A 84 9.29 -5.74 -2.99
C ASP A 84 9.15 -4.68 -4.10
N LYS A 85 10.01 -3.68 -4.05
CA LYS A 85 10.14 -2.63 -5.07
C LYS A 85 8.87 -1.80 -5.28
N VAL A 86 8.01 -1.73 -4.27
CA VAL A 86 6.82 -0.86 -4.30
C VAL A 86 7.27 0.60 -4.25
N GLN A 87 6.63 1.44 -5.07
CA GLN A 87 6.93 2.87 -5.13
C GLN A 87 5.70 3.71 -4.79
N ILE A 88 5.80 4.46 -3.70
CA ILE A 88 4.81 5.41 -3.19
C ILE A 88 5.51 6.77 -3.05
N PRO A 89 5.89 7.42 -4.16
CA PRO A 89 6.94 8.44 -4.13
C PRO A 89 6.51 9.82 -3.64
N HIS A 90 5.22 10.21 -3.72
CA HIS A 90 4.81 11.60 -3.51
C HIS A 90 3.38 11.77 -3.04
N TYR A 91 3.18 12.36 -1.82
CA TYR A 91 1.87 12.83 -1.34
C TYR A 91 0.75 11.79 -1.40
N ASN A 92 1.07 10.54 -1.08
CA ASN A 92 0.10 9.45 -1.14
C ASN A 92 -0.50 9.18 0.24
N TYR A 93 -1.72 8.61 0.27
CA TYR A 93 -2.27 7.97 1.45
C TYR A 93 -2.53 6.49 1.16
N ILE A 94 -1.90 5.61 1.94
CA ILE A 94 -2.03 4.16 1.82
C ILE A 94 -2.52 3.60 3.15
N GLY A 95 -3.83 3.45 3.26
CA GLY A 95 -4.48 2.92 4.46
C GLY A 95 -5.09 1.54 4.25
N ASP A 96 -4.87 0.60 5.18
CA ASP A 96 -5.47 -0.73 5.21
C ASP A 96 -5.40 -1.44 3.83
N SER A 97 -4.22 -1.43 3.21
CA SER A 97 -4.00 -1.81 1.81
C SER A 97 -2.91 -2.86 1.66
N VAL A 98 -2.90 -3.54 0.52
CA VAL A 98 -1.85 -4.48 0.13
C VAL A 98 -1.36 -4.12 -1.26
N LEU A 99 -0.04 -3.91 -1.40
CA LEU A 99 0.59 -3.57 -2.67
C LEU A 99 1.58 -4.67 -3.07
N GLY A 100 1.37 -5.25 -4.22
CA GLY A 100 2.20 -6.29 -4.82
C GLY A 100 3.56 -5.79 -5.30
N ASN A 101 4.42 -6.71 -5.71
CA ASN A 101 5.77 -6.38 -6.17
C ASN A 101 5.75 -5.35 -7.30
N LYS A 102 6.62 -4.33 -7.21
CA LYS A 102 6.74 -3.25 -8.20
C LYS A 102 5.44 -2.45 -8.44
N ALA A 103 4.45 -2.56 -7.55
CA ALA A 103 3.29 -1.68 -7.63
C ALA A 103 3.72 -0.22 -7.44
N HIS A 104 3.14 0.68 -8.23
CA HIS A 104 3.45 2.10 -8.20
C HIS A 104 2.19 2.93 -8.04
N THR A 105 2.28 3.99 -7.23
CA THR A 105 1.22 4.99 -7.08
C THR A 105 1.76 6.37 -7.46
N GLY A 106 1.21 6.97 -8.49
CA GLY A 106 1.53 8.34 -8.90
C GLY A 106 1.25 9.36 -7.80
N ALA A 107 1.77 10.56 -7.95
CA ALA A 107 1.62 11.62 -6.96
C ALA A 107 0.15 11.89 -6.59
N GLY A 108 -0.13 12.04 -5.30
CA GLY A 108 -1.48 12.34 -4.82
C GLY A 108 -2.49 11.19 -4.91
N THR A 109 -2.05 9.96 -5.17
CA THR A 109 -2.94 8.80 -5.14
C THR A 109 -3.40 8.49 -3.72
N ILE A 110 -4.70 8.23 -3.55
CA ILE A 110 -5.34 7.96 -2.26
C ILE A 110 -5.91 6.53 -2.26
N CYS A 111 -5.42 5.66 -1.40
CA CYS A 111 -6.11 4.41 -1.04
C CYS A 111 -7.08 4.68 0.11
N SER A 112 -8.30 5.12 -0.24
CA SER A 112 -9.36 5.33 0.74
C SER A 112 -9.78 4.00 1.37
N ASN A 113 -9.84 3.94 2.69
CA ASN A 113 -10.04 2.68 3.43
C ASN A 113 -11.37 2.59 4.17
N LEU A 114 -12.16 3.67 4.21
CA LEU A 114 -13.43 3.72 4.93
C LEU A 114 -14.53 4.26 4.00
N LYS A 115 -15.65 3.55 3.95
CA LYS A 115 -16.85 4.02 3.25
C LYS A 115 -17.51 5.15 4.03
N SER A 116 -18.13 6.12 3.33
CA SER A 116 -18.83 7.25 3.94
C SER A 116 -20.01 6.83 4.82
N ASP A 117 -20.65 5.68 4.51
CA ASP A 117 -21.75 5.13 5.30
C ASP A 117 -21.27 4.33 6.52
N GLY A 118 -19.96 4.15 6.69
CA GLY A 118 -19.33 3.42 7.80
C GLY A 118 -19.61 1.91 7.85
N LYS A 119 -20.27 1.34 6.85
CA LYS A 119 -20.57 -0.09 6.76
C LYS A 119 -19.35 -0.91 6.38
N ALA A 120 -19.44 -2.23 6.56
CA ALA A 120 -18.40 -3.15 6.08
C ALA A 120 -18.17 -2.99 4.58
N VAL A 121 -16.90 -3.16 4.19
CA VAL A 121 -16.50 -3.09 2.78
C VAL A 121 -16.85 -4.39 2.09
N VAL A 122 -17.47 -4.28 0.93
CA VAL A 122 -17.73 -5.39 -0.01
C VAL A 122 -16.81 -5.19 -1.21
N ILE A 123 -16.09 -6.22 -1.62
CA ILE A 123 -15.32 -6.23 -2.85
C ILE A 123 -16.27 -6.65 -3.98
N HIS A 124 -16.55 -5.74 -4.89
CA HIS A 124 -17.44 -5.96 -6.02
C HIS A 124 -16.67 -6.48 -7.23
N GLY A 125 -16.79 -7.77 -7.53
CA GLY A 125 -16.23 -8.45 -8.69
C GLY A 125 -17.32 -9.19 -9.45
N ASP A 126 -16.98 -10.28 -10.14
CA ASP A 126 -17.95 -11.19 -10.76
C ASP A 126 -18.90 -11.77 -9.71
N VAL A 127 -18.40 -11.92 -8.50
CA VAL A 127 -19.17 -12.26 -7.30
C VAL A 127 -18.79 -11.27 -6.21
N ASP A 128 -19.78 -10.78 -5.47
CA ASP A 128 -19.54 -9.92 -4.32
C ASP A 128 -18.91 -10.71 -3.18
N TYR A 129 -17.82 -10.16 -2.63
CA TYR A 129 -17.12 -10.73 -1.49
C TYR A 129 -17.32 -9.86 -0.25
N GLU A 130 -18.09 -10.38 0.71
CA GLU A 130 -18.32 -9.75 2.01
C GLU A 130 -17.08 -9.89 2.88
N THR A 131 -16.38 -8.79 3.14
CA THR A 131 -15.11 -8.81 3.89
C THR A 131 -15.31 -8.88 5.40
N GLY A 132 -16.48 -8.48 5.91
CA GLY A 132 -16.75 -8.30 7.33
C GLY A 132 -15.95 -7.17 7.98
N LEU A 133 -15.15 -6.42 7.22
CA LEU A 133 -14.27 -5.39 7.74
C LEU A 133 -14.78 -3.99 7.36
N ARG A 134 -14.76 -3.06 8.32
CA ARG A 134 -15.13 -1.66 8.09
C ARG A 134 -14.05 -0.88 7.35
N LYS A 135 -12.80 -1.34 7.40
CA LYS A 135 -11.65 -0.67 6.76
C LYS A 135 -10.89 -1.65 5.89
N ILE A 136 -10.91 -1.39 4.61
CA ILE A 136 -10.06 -2.01 3.59
C ILE A 136 -9.82 -0.95 2.51
N GLY A 137 -8.58 -0.66 2.21
CA GLY A 137 -8.18 0.23 1.13
C GLY A 137 -8.09 -0.47 -0.21
N GLY A 138 -6.99 -0.27 -0.91
CA GLY A 138 -6.70 -0.91 -2.19
C GLY A 138 -5.94 -2.21 -2.07
N ILE A 139 -6.18 -3.13 -3.00
CA ILE A 139 -5.37 -4.32 -3.23
C ILE A 139 -4.80 -4.17 -4.64
N LEU A 140 -3.52 -3.84 -4.73
CA LEU A 140 -2.80 -3.67 -5.99
C LEU A 140 -1.92 -4.89 -6.21
N ALA A 141 -2.12 -5.59 -7.31
CA ALA A 141 -1.30 -6.74 -7.66
C ALA A 141 0.07 -6.33 -8.23
N ASP A 142 0.94 -7.30 -8.48
CA ASP A 142 2.29 -7.05 -8.98
C ASP A 142 2.29 -6.20 -10.26
N GLY A 143 3.12 -5.17 -10.31
CA GLY A 143 3.26 -4.28 -11.45
C GLY A 143 2.04 -3.40 -11.74
N ALA A 144 1.07 -3.30 -10.83
CA ALA A 144 -0.01 -2.33 -10.97
C ALA A 144 0.54 -0.91 -10.91
N ASP A 145 0.12 -0.04 -11.84
CA ASP A 145 0.62 1.33 -11.97
C ASP A 145 -0.56 2.32 -11.98
N VAL A 146 -0.66 3.12 -10.94
CA VAL A 146 -1.80 4.05 -10.74
C VAL A 146 -1.38 5.48 -11.01
N GLY A 147 -2.03 6.11 -11.97
CA GLY A 147 -1.76 7.49 -12.37
C GLY A 147 -2.07 8.52 -11.27
N CYS A 148 -1.39 9.66 -11.36
CA CYS A 148 -1.46 10.74 -10.38
C CYS A 148 -2.88 11.21 -10.06
N GLY A 149 -3.13 11.58 -8.79
CA GLY A 149 -4.41 12.12 -8.35
C GLY A 149 -5.58 11.15 -8.35
N SER A 150 -5.32 9.85 -8.60
CA SER A 150 -6.38 8.84 -8.60
C SER A 150 -6.82 8.47 -7.19
N VAL A 151 -8.10 8.12 -7.06
CA VAL A 151 -8.68 7.66 -5.80
C VAL A 151 -9.07 6.19 -5.93
N ILE A 152 -8.45 5.35 -5.12
CA ILE A 152 -8.76 3.94 -4.99
C ILE A 152 -9.78 3.81 -3.85
N ASN A 153 -11.05 3.59 -4.20
CA ASN A 153 -12.12 3.47 -3.22
C ASN A 153 -12.00 2.16 -2.41
N PRO A 154 -12.61 2.10 -1.21
CA PRO A 154 -12.49 0.95 -0.32
C PRO A 154 -12.85 -0.39 -1.00
N GLY A 155 -11.95 -1.37 -0.89
CA GLY A 155 -12.14 -2.70 -1.47
C GLY A 155 -11.86 -2.81 -2.96
N THR A 156 -11.26 -1.80 -3.57
CA THR A 156 -10.83 -1.89 -4.98
C THR A 156 -9.66 -2.86 -5.13
N VAL A 157 -9.75 -3.72 -6.15
CA VAL A 157 -8.68 -4.64 -6.54
C VAL A 157 -8.19 -4.30 -7.95
N ILE A 158 -6.88 -4.11 -8.09
CA ILE A 158 -6.24 -3.84 -9.38
C ILE A 158 -5.35 -5.03 -9.74
N GLY A 159 -5.65 -5.67 -10.85
CA GLY A 159 -4.95 -6.86 -11.35
C GLY A 159 -3.49 -6.58 -11.77
N LYS A 160 -2.73 -7.67 -11.98
CA LYS A 160 -1.30 -7.59 -12.35
C LYS A 160 -1.08 -6.77 -13.63
N ASN A 161 -0.01 -5.98 -13.64
CA ASN A 161 0.41 -5.18 -14.80
C ASN A 161 -0.67 -4.26 -15.36
N THR A 162 -1.65 -3.90 -14.56
CA THR A 162 -2.72 -2.97 -14.97
C THR A 162 -2.29 -1.54 -14.72
N SER A 163 -2.42 -0.70 -15.75
CA SER A 163 -2.15 0.74 -15.66
C SER A 163 -3.46 1.51 -15.56
N VAL A 164 -3.48 2.51 -14.70
CA VAL A 164 -4.63 3.40 -14.49
C VAL A 164 -4.24 4.82 -14.90
N TYR A 165 -5.07 5.47 -15.71
CA TYR A 165 -4.84 6.85 -16.10
C TYR A 165 -5.00 7.80 -14.90
N PRO A 166 -4.34 8.97 -14.94
CA PRO A 166 -4.46 9.97 -13.88
C PRO A 166 -5.92 10.41 -13.64
N LEU A 167 -6.17 10.91 -12.41
CA LEU A 167 -7.46 11.48 -11.99
C LEU A 167 -8.65 10.50 -12.07
N THR A 168 -8.38 9.20 -11.96
CA THR A 168 -9.43 8.17 -12.03
C THR A 168 -9.92 7.78 -10.63
N ALA A 169 -11.25 7.77 -10.43
CA ALA A 169 -11.89 7.24 -9.22
C ALA A 169 -12.24 5.77 -9.42
N LEU A 170 -11.45 4.87 -8.83
CA LEU A 170 -11.54 3.42 -9.00
C LEU A 170 -12.48 2.77 -7.97
N ARG A 171 -13.27 1.78 -8.41
CA ARG A 171 -14.09 0.95 -7.53
C ARG A 171 -14.34 -0.43 -8.17
N GLY A 172 -14.28 -1.48 -7.37
CA GLY A 172 -14.49 -2.87 -7.82
C GLY A 172 -13.20 -3.57 -8.22
N VAL A 173 -13.30 -4.56 -9.07
CA VAL A 173 -12.19 -5.42 -9.49
C VAL A 173 -11.82 -5.11 -10.95
N TYR A 174 -10.57 -4.81 -11.18
CA TYR A 174 -9.99 -4.58 -12.51
C TYR A 174 -9.12 -5.77 -12.90
N PRO A 175 -9.28 -6.33 -14.11
CA PRO A 175 -8.52 -7.49 -14.55
C PRO A 175 -7.02 -7.19 -14.69
N ALA A 176 -6.21 -8.23 -14.86
CA ALA A 176 -4.79 -8.10 -15.14
C ALA A 176 -4.54 -7.65 -16.59
N ASN A 177 -3.36 -7.06 -16.85
CA ASN A 177 -2.87 -6.70 -18.17
C ASN A 177 -3.83 -5.78 -18.94
N CYS A 178 -4.40 -4.79 -18.27
CA CYS A 178 -5.29 -3.83 -18.91
C CYS A 178 -4.86 -2.37 -18.65
N ILE A 179 -5.51 -1.46 -19.36
CA ILE A 179 -5.41 -0.01 -19.15
C ILE A 179 -6.79 0.50 -18.77
N VAL A 180 -6.90 1.08 -17.59
CA VAL A 180 -8.10 1.75 -17.10
C VAL A 180 -7.97 3.23 -17.45
N LYS A 181 -8.70 3.69 -18.46
CA LYS A 181 -8.64 5.08 -18.93
C LYS A 181 -9.54 5.99 -18.11
N ASP A 182 -10.67 5.46 -17.68
CA ASP A 182 -11.66 6.08 -16.79
C ASP A 182 -12.53 4.98 -16.14
N THR A 183 -13.54 5.38 -15.36
CA THR A 183 -14.42 4.43 -14.63
C THR A 183 -15.26 3.50 -15.52
N LYS A 184 -15.33 3.76 -16.82
CA LYS A 184 -16.15 3.01 -17.79
C LYS A 184 -15.33 2.33 -18.87
N THR A 185 -14.11 2.81 -19.09
CA THR A 185 -13.27 2.40 -20.23
C THR A 185 -12.06 1.60 -19.73
N VAL A 186 -12.15 0.30 -19.89
CA VAL A 186 -11.05 -0.64 -19.62
C VAL A 186 -10.70 -1.34 -20.93
N VAL A 187 -9.43 -1.30 -21.32
CA VAL A 187 -8.94 -1.94 -22.55
C VAL A 187 -7.78 -2.89 -22.25
N GLU A 188 -7.67 -3.97 -23.00
CA GLU A 188 -6.52 -4.86 -22.90
C GLU A 188 -5.23 -4.11 -23.27
N ARG A 189 -4.16 -4.48 -22.58
CA ARG A 189 -2.83 -3.97 -22.88
C ARG A 189 -2.23 -4.84 -24.00
N VAL A 190 -2.10 -4.29 -25.18
CA VAL A 190 -1.47 -4.93 -26.34
C VAL A 190 0.06 -4.90 -26.20
#